data_15cb2917dfa7ef7dbb7e6d2d3705e18f
#
_entry.id   15cb2917dfa7ef7dbb7e6d2d3705e18f
#
_cell.length_a   1.000
_cell.length_b   1.000
_cell.length_c   1.000
_cell.angle_alpha   90.00
_cell.angle_beta   90.00
_cell.angle_gamma   90.00
#
_symmetry.space_group_name_H-M   'P 1'
#
loop_
_entity.id
_entity.type
_entity.pdbx_description
1 polymer ?
#
loop_
_entity_poly.entity_id
_entity_poly.type
_entity_poly.pdbx_seq_one_letter_code
_entity_poly.pdbx_strand_id
1 'polypeptide(L)'
;IALSFTSCKSSESAYKKAYEKAKQQELAEAAEPAEPAVVEPAPVVEVAPTPAPVAPVREEKVELVSGNGLKAFSVICGSFGVKANADGLKAKLDNDGYNAKVVYNAEKNMYRVAVESFDTREEAVRARDAFKAKYPNREDFQGAWLLYRVY
;
A
#
# COMPACT_ATOMS: atom_id res chain seq x y z
N ILE A 1 20.49 -61.08 16.34
CA ILE A 1 19.50 -60.28 15.56
C ILE A 1 20.04 -58.87 15.56
N ALA A 2 20.72 -58.48 14.47
CA ALA A 2 21.26 -57.13 14.27
C ALA A 2 20.23 -56.28 13.55
N LEU A 3 19.73 -55.25 14.21
CA LEU A 3 18.91 -54.20 13.60
C LEU A 3 19.87 -53.11 13.09
N SER A 4 20.09 -53.09 11.79
CA SER A 4 20.76 -52.01 11.11
C SER A 4 19.80 -50.82 10.95
N PHE A 5 20.02 -49.78 11.70
CA PHE A 5 19.42 -48.49 11.45
C PHE A 5 20.09 -47.83 10.25
N THR A 6 19.48 -47.88 9.09
CA THR A 6 19.84 -47.02 7.98
C THR A 6 19.37 -45.60 8.33
N SER A 7 20.31 -44.78 8.74
CA SER A 7 20.13 -43.34 8.88
C SER A 7 19.75 -42.76 7.54
N CYS A 8 18.53 -42.27 7.42
CA CYS A 8 18.13 -41.42 6.34
C CYS A 8 18.87 -40.07 6.46
N LYS A 9 19.96 -39.96 5.72
CA LYS A 9 20.73 -38.74 5.59
C LYS A 9 19.89 -37.80 4.70
N SER A 10 19.32 -36.85 5.35
CA SER A 10 18.35 -35.88 4.89
C SER A 10 18.70 -35.21 3.55
N SER A 11 17.69 -35.01 2.75
CA SER A 11 17.68 -34.24 1.50
C SER A 11 18.07 -32.75 1.65
N GLU A 12 18.37 -32.29 2.83
CA GLU A 12 18.81 -30.91 3.11
C GLU A 12 20.15 -30.57 2.46
N SER A 13 21.07 -31.51 2.31
CA SER A 13 22.37 -31.20 1.71
C SER A 13 22.31 -30.99 0.20
N ALA A 14 21.36 -31.58 -0.50
CA ALA A 14 21.15 -31.38 -1.94
C ALA A 14 20.55 -30.01 -2.25
N TYR A 15 19.60 -29.56 -1.44
CA TYR A 15 18.99 -28.23 -1.57
C TYR A 15 20.02 -27.11 -1.29
N LYS A 16 20.82 -27.27 -0.25
CA LYS A 16 21.85 -26.30 0.11
C LYS A 16 22.93 -26.18 -0.96
N LYS A 17 23.37 -27.30 -1.56
CA LYS A 17 24.32 -27.31 -2.69
C LYS A 17 23.73 -26.63 -3.94
N ALA A 18 22.48 -26.85 -4.24
CA ALA A 18 21.81 -26.19 -5.36
C ALA A 18 21.69 -24.68 -5.14
N TYR A 19 21.40 -24.25 -3.93
CA TYR A 19 21.31 -22.85 -3.55
C TYR A 19 22.68 -22.15 -3.61
N GLU A 20 23.71 -22.75 -3.10
CA GLU A 20 25.09 -22.21 -3.16
C GLU A 20 25.61 -22.13 -4.60
N LYS A 21 25.29 -23.11 -5.43
CA LYS A 21 25.63 -23.10 -6.86
C LYS A 21 24.92 -22.00 -7.63
N ALA A 22 23.65 -21.77 -7.35
CA ALA A 22 22.88 -20.68 -7.95
C ALA A 22 23.42 -19.31 -7.52
N LYS A 23 23.80 -19.17 -6.25
CA LYS A 23 24.37 -17.94 -5.72
C LYS A 23 25.77 -17.65 -6.27
N GLN A 24 26.58 -18.68 -6.51
CA GLN A 24 27.88 -18.52 -7.15
C GLN A 24 27.78 -18.16 -8.63
N GLN A 25 26.79 -18.66 -9.35
CA GLN A 25 26.51 -18.27 -10.74
C GLN A 25 26.08 -16.81 -10.82
N GLU A 26 25.24 -16.36 -9.92
CA GLU A 26 24.80 -14.97 -9.87
C GLU A 26 25.94 -14.00 -9.55
N LEU A 27 26.86 -14.39 -8.67
CA LEU A 27 28.06 -13.63 -8.36
C LEU A 27 29.10 -13.65 -9.48
N ALA A 28 29.20 -14.72 -10.25
CA ALA A 28 30.10 -14.83 -11.39
C ALA A 28 29.61 -14.00 -12.59
N GLU A 29 28.31 -13.90 -12.77
CA GLU A 29 27.70 -13.08 -13.81
C GLU A 29 27.79 -11.57 -13.49
N ALA A 30 27.80 -11.20 -12.23
CA ALA A 30 28.03 -9.83 -11.76
C ALA A 30 29.51 -9.40 -11.79
N ALA A 31 30.44 -10.33 -11.98
CA ALA A 31 31.89 -10.10 -11.96
C ALA A 31 32.53 -10.00 -13.36
N GLU A 32 31.77 -10.01 -14.42
CA GLU A 32 32.32 -9.68 -15.74
C GLU A 32 32.74 -8.20 -15.70
N PRO A 33 34.03 -7.90 -15.89
CA PRO A 33 34.45 -6.52 -15.96
C PRO A 33 33.81 -5.91 -17.20
N ALA A 34 32.85 -5.04 -16.99
CA ALA A 34 32.41 -4.16 -18.05
C ALA A 34 33.64 -3.42 -18.54
N GLU A 35 34.05 -3.63 -19.78
CA GLU A 35 35.00 -2.74 -20.43
C GLU A 35 34.53 -1.31 -20.21
N PRO A 36 35.43 -0.38 -19.88
CA PRO A 36 35.07 1.01 -19.80
C PRO A 36 34.63 1.44 -21.19
N ALA A 37 33.37 1.32 -21.47
CA ALA A 37 32.78 2.03 -22.57
C ALA A 37 33.04 3.51 -22.28
N VAL A 38 33.78 4.14 -23.14
CA VAL A 38 33.90 5.60 -23.15
C VAL A 38 32.49 6.12 -23.22
N VAL A 39 32.00 6.55 -22.09
CA VAL A 39 30.70 7.24 -22.01
C VAL A 39 30.95 8.60 -22.62
N GLU A 40 30.70 8.72 -23.89
CA GLU A 40 30.41 10.00 -24.48
C GLU A 40 29.32 10.63 -23.62
N PRO A 41 29.48 11.89 -23.15
CA PRO A 41 28.45 12.50 -22.35
C PRO A 41 27.19 12.61 -23.21
N ALA A 42 26.30 11.64 -23.03
CA ALA A 42 24.96 11.77 -23.53
C ALA A 42 24.38 13.07 -22.93
N PRO A 43 23.70 13.90 -23.72
CA PRO A 43 23.05 15.06 -23.17
C PRO A 43 22.20 14.58 -21.99
N VAL A 44 22.38 15.23 -20.85
CA VAL A 44 21.54 15.00 -19.69
C VAL A 44 20.12 15.30 -20.14
N VAL A 45 19.43 14.25 -20.58
CA VAL A 45 17.98 14.29 -20.66
C VAL A 45 17.60 14.40 -19.20
N GLU A 46 17.21 15.57 -18.80
CA GLU A 46 16.55 15.80 -17.54
C GLU A 46 15.40 14.78 -17.49
N VAL A 47 15.67 13.65 -16.83
CA VAL A 47 14.65 12.63 -16.62
C VAL A 47 13.68 13.32 -15.69
N ALA A 48 12.60 13.82 -16.27
CA ALA A 48 11.45 14.21 -15.50
C ALA A 48 11.21 13.08 -14.49
N PRO A 49 11.06 13.37 -13.18
CA PRO A 49 10.91 12.33 -12.19
C PRO A 49 9.79 11.41 -12.68
N THR A 50 10.16 10.16 -12.91
CA THR A 50 9.17 9.14 -13.26
C THR A 50 8.10 9.23 -12.19
N PRO A 51 6.85 9.55 -12.50
CA PRO A 51 5.84 9.65 -11.47
C PRO A 51 5.82 8.30 -10.77
N ALA A 52 6.12 8.30 -9.48
CA ALA A 52 5.96 7.12 -8.64
C ALA A 52 4.59 6.51 -8.97
N PRO A 53 4.44 5.18 -9.03
CA PRO A 53 3.19 4.54 -9.44
C PRO A 53 2.05 5.19 -8.69
N VAL A 54 1.26 5.92 -9.43
CA VAL A 54 0.26 6.83 -8.89
C VAL A 54 -0.82 5.94 -8.28
N ALA A 55 -0.90 5.90 -6.95
CA ALA A 55 -1.90 5.12 -6.26
C ALA A 55 -3.29 5.43 -6.85
N PRO A 56 -4.07 4.42 -7.23
CA PRO A 56 -5.36 4.64 -7.88
C PRO A 56 -6.27 5.46 -7.00
N VAL A 57 -6.79 6.54 -7.54
CA VAL A 57 -7.79 7.40 -6.90
C VAL A 57 -9.13 7.16 -7.57
N ARG A 58 -10.16 6.92 -6.78
CA ARG A 58 -11.52 6.77 -7.28
C ARG A 58 -12.24 8.11 -7.19
N GLU A 59 -12.83 8.51 -8.28
CA GLU A 59 -13.69 9.68 -8.33
C GLU A 59 -15.11 9.30 -7.92
N GLU A 60 -15.62 9.93 -6.89
CA GLU A 60 -17.00 9.72 -6.44
C GLU A 60 -17.66 11.05 -6.09
N LYS A 61 -18.92 11.17 -6.48
CA LYS A 61 -19.78 12.27 -6.05
C LYS A 61 -20.30 11.96 -4.66
N VAL A 62 -19.83 12.71 -3.67
CA VAL A 62 -20.15 12.48 -2.26
C VAL A 62 -20.54 13.76 -1.55
N GLU A 63 -21.43 13.62 -0.57
CA GLU A 63 -21.88 14.70 0.31
C GLU A 63 -21.40 14.41 1.74
N LEU A 64 -20.95 15.44 2.43
CA LEU A 64 -20.58 15.36 3.83
C LEU A 64 -21.83 15.21 4.70
N VAL A 65 -21.93 14.12 5.45
CA VAL A 65 -23.06 13.86 6.35
C VAL A 65 -22.68 13.89 7.83
N SER A 66 -21.40 13.72 8.16
CA SER A 66 -20.90 13.81 9.53
C SER A 66 -19.44 14.25 9.54
N GLY A 67 -19.08 15.10 10.50
CA GLY A 67 -17.77 15.74 10.55
C GLY A 67 -17.75 17.10 9.87
N ASN A 68 -16.57 17.64 9.64
CA ASN A 68 -16.36 18.94 8.99
C ASN A 68 -15.07 18.99 8.17
N GLY A 69 -14.92 20.01 7.34
CA GLY A 69 -13.69 20.28 6.62
C GLY A 69 -13.35 19.22 5.57
N LEU A 70 -14.33 18.73 4.81
CA LEU A 70 -14.08 17.81 3.70
C LEU A 70 -13.35 18.52 2.57
N LYS A 71 -12.21 17.98 2.18
CA LYS A 71 -11.33 18.46 1.12
C LYS A 71 -11.41 17.59 -0.13
N ALA A 72 -10.61 17.89 -1.15
CA ALA A 72 -10.66 17.23 -2.45
C ALA A 72 -10.32 15.74 -2.39
N PHE A 73 -9.28 15.38 -1.65
CA PHE A 73 -8.80 14.00 -1.52
C PHE A 73 -9.07 13.46 -0.11
N SER A 74 -9.59 12.26 -0.02
CA SER A 74 -9.90 11.62 1.26
C SER A 74 -9.37 10.19 1.31
N VAL A 75 -8.89 9.78 2.48
CA VAL A 75 -8.50 8.40 2.76
C VAL A 75 -9.71 7.66 3.28
N ILE A 76 -10.25 6.73 2.52
CA ILE A 76 -11.42 5.93 2.87
C ILE A 76 -10.99 4.61 3.49
N CYS A 77 -11.45 4.32 4.70
CA CYS A 77 -11.16 3.09 5.42
C CYS A 77 -12.36 2.16 5.60
N GLY A 78 -13.56 2.62 5.31
CA GLY A 78 -14.76 1.81 5.46
C GLY A 78 -15.92 2.29 4.59
N SER A 79 -16.82 1.37 4.29
CA SER A 79 -18.02 1.62 3.50
C SER A 79 -19.19 0.84 4.09
N PHE A 80 -20.30 1.52 4.31
CA PHE A 80 -21.46 0.96 5.03
C PHE A 80 -22.75 1.34 4.33
N GLY A 81 -23.72 0.44 4.32
CA GLY A 81 -25.09 0.74 3.87
C GLY A 81 -25.92 1.46 4.93
N VAL A 82 -25.48 1.48 6.18
CA VAL A 82 -26.17 2.07 7.32
C VAL A 82 -25.33 3.17 7.95
N LYS A 83 -25.89 4.36 8.07
CA LYS A 83 -25.20 5.54 8.64
C LYS A 83 -24.68 5.30 10.05
N ALA A 84 -25.44 4.64 10.92
CA ALA A 84 -25.04 4.37 12.32
C ALA A 84 -23.74 3.57 12.41
N ASN A 85 -23.50 2.63 11.49
CA ASN A 85 -22.26 1.86 11.44
C ASN A 85 -21.07 2.74 11.01
N ALA A 86 -21.29 3.62 10.06
CA ALA A 86 -20.30 4.60 9.63
C ALA A 86 -19.95 5.60 10.74
N ASP A 87 -20.94 6.12 11.45
CA ASP A 87 -20.75 7.01 12.60
C ASP A 87 -20.02 6.31 13.75
N GLY A 88 -20.28 5.01 13.98
CA GLY A 88 -19.56 4.20 14.96
C GLY A 88 -18.07 4.05 14.63
N LEU A 89 -17.73 3.81 13.38
CA LEU A 89 -16.33 3.78 12.95
C LEU A 89 -15.67 5.17 13.03
N LYS A 90 -16.39 6.21 12.64
CA LYS A 90 -15.92 7.60 12.77
C LYS A 90 -15.55 7.91 14.24
N ALA A 91 -16.41 7.57 15.19
CA ALA A 91 -16.17 7.82 16.61
C ALA A 91 -14.91 7.10 17.12
N LYS A 92 -14.64 5.88 16.66
CA LYS A 92 -13.41 5.15 16.98
C LYS A 92 -12.17 5.85 16.45
N LEU A 93 -12.22 6.31 15.20
CA LEU A 93 -11.11 7.02 14.57
C LEU A 93 -10.85 8.38 15.23
N ASP A 94 -11.90 9.10 15.60
CA ASP A 94 -11.77 10.37 16.35
C ASP A 94 -11.10 10.14 17.72
N ASN A 95 -11.44 9.04 18.42
CA ASN A 95 -10.78 8.64 19.65
C ASN A 95 -9.30 8.28 19.45
N ASP A 96 -8.94 7.78 18.29
CA ASP A 96 -7.55 7.48 17.91
C ASP A 96 -6.76 8.73 17.48
N GLY A 97 -7.38 9.90 17.45
CA GLY A 97 -6.77 11.19 17.16
C GLY A 97 -6.91 11.66 15.71
N TYR A 98 -7.73 11.00 14.90
CA TYR A 98 -8.06 11.44 13.55
C TYR A 98 -9.22 12.44 13.54
N ASN A 99 -9.33 13.21 12.48
CA ASN A 99 -10.50 14.04 12.19
C ASN A 99 -11.36 13.34 11.14
N ALA A 100 -11.98 12.23 11.55
CA ALA A 100 -12.74 11.39 10.65
C ALA A 100 -14.04 12.05 10.17
N LYS A 101 -14.48 11.66 8.98
CA LYS A 101 -15.68 12.18 8.33
C LYS A 101 -16.50 11.04 7.77
N VAL A 102 -17.82 11.24 7.73
CA VAL A 102 -18.72 10.35 6.99
C VAL A 102 -19.26 11.11 5.80
N VAL A 103 -19.11 10.52 4.61
CA VAL A 103 -19.66 11.04 3.37
C VAL A 103 -20.62 10.03 2.78
N TYR A 104 -21.66 10.54 2.09
CA TYR A 104 -22.68 9.71 1.46
C TYR A 104 -22.53 9.77 -0.06
N ASN A 105 -22.52 8.60 -0.68
CA ASN A 105 -22.57 8.45 -2.12
C ASN A 105 -23.99 8.01 -2.52
N ALA A 106 -24.73 8.90 -3.14
CA ALA A 106 -26.12 8.66 -3.53
C ALA A 106 -26.25 7.64 -4.68
N GLU A 107 -25.29 7.60 -5.60
CA GLU A 107 -25.30 6.67 -6.73
C GLU A 107 -25.18 5.21 -6.29
N LYS A 108 -24.34 4.97 -5.26
CA LYS A 108 -24.11 3.64 -4.70
C LYS A 108 -24.93 3.34 -3.46
N ASN A 109 -25.65 4.33 -2.95
CA ASN A 109 -26.41 4.28 -1.70
C ASN A 109 -25.52 3.77 -0.53
N MET A 110 -24.37 4.37 -0.36
CA MET A 110 -23.38 3.95 0.65
C MET A 110 -22.77 5.13 1.40
N TYR A 111 -22.52 4.89 2.68
CA TYR A 111 -21.76 5.79 3.55
C TYR A 111 -20.29 5.38 3.54
N ARG A 112 -19.39 6.32 3.21
CA ARG A 112 -17.95 6.14 3.23
C ARG A 112 -17.38 6.81 4.48
N VAL A 113 -16.49 6.13 5.18
CA VAL A 113 -15.78 6.72 6.31
C VAL A 113 -14.39 7.14 5.86
N ALA A 114 -14.16 8.46 5.88
CA ALA A 114 -12.87 9.06 5.60
C ALA A 114 -12.10 9.24 6.91
N VAL A 115 -10.88 8.72 6.97
CA VAL A 115 -9.96 8.91 8.11
C VAL A 115 -9.58 10.37 8.22
N GLU A 116 -9.16 10.93 7.10
CA GLU A 116 -8.77 12.33 6.92
C GLU A 116 -9.00 12.77 5.48
N SER A 117 -8.99 14.08 5.25
CA SER A 117 -9.04 14.65 3.91
C SER A 117 -8.00 15.73 3.71
N PHE A 118 -7.52 15.86 2.47
CA PHE A 118 -6.37 16.68 2.08
C PHE A 118 -6.67 17.45 0.81
N ASP A 119 -5.92 18.53 0.59
CA ASP A 119 -6.04 19.33 -0.63
C ASP A 119 -5.26 18.71 -1.79
N THR A 120 -4.22 17.95 -1.49
CA THR A 120 -3.36 17.30 -2.48
C THR A 120 -3.42 15.79 -2.41
N ARG A 121 -3.17 15.16 -3.57
CA ARG A 121 -3.12 13.70 -3.69
C ARG A 121 -1.95 13.11 -2.91
N GLU A 122 -0.79 13.77 -2.96
CA GLU A 122 0.45 13.32 -2.33
C GLU A 122 0.31 13.24 -0.81
N GLU A 123 -0.37 14.20 -0.21
CA GLU A 123 -0.69 14.18 1.23
C GLU A 123 -1.62 13.01 1.57
N ALA A 124 -2.65 12.80 0.75
CA ALA A 124 -3.60 11.71 0.93
C ALA A 124 -2.92 10.33 0.78
N VAL A 125 -2.00 10.16 -0.17
CA VAL A 125 -1.21 8.92 -0.33
C VAL A 125 -0.37 8.64 0.92
N ARG A 126 0.37 9.64 1.40
CA ARG A 126 1.19 9.49 2.62
C ARG A 126 0.34 9.17 3.84
N ALA A 127 -0.79 9.82 4.00
CA ALA A 127 -1.71 9.56 5.11
C ALA A 127 -2.33 8.16 5.03
N ARG A 128 -2.71 7.68 3.84
CA ARG A 128 -3.19 6.31 3.63
C ARG A 128 -2.14 5.28 4.03
N ASP A 129 -0.91 5.45 3.58
CA ASP A 129 0.17 4.52 3.84
C ASP A 129 0.55 4.51 5.33
N ALA A 130 0.58 5.67 5.97
CA ALA A 130 0.78 5.80 7.42
C ALA A 130 -0.38 5.15 8.22
N PHE A 131 -1.62 5.31 7.77
CA PHE A 131 -2.79 4.67 8.38
C PHE A 131 -2.70 3.14 8.31
N LYS A 132 -2.36 2.59 7.15
CA LYS A 132 -2.16 1.15 6.98
C LYS A 132 -1.02 0.61 7.87
N ALA A 133 0.07 1.34 7.96
CA ALA A 133 1.22 0.98 8.79
C ALA A 133 0.91 1.00 10.29
N LYS A 134 0.02 1.90 10.73
CA LYS A 134 -0.42 2.00 12.13
C LYS A 134 -1.29 0.80 12.56
N TYR A 135 -2.02 0.22 11.62
CA TYR A 135 -2.96 -0.87 11.90
C TYR A 135 -2.66 -2.13 11.07
N PRO A 136 -1.47 -2.75 11.21
CA PRO A 136 -1.05 -3.85 10.34
C PRO A 136 -1.92 -5.11 10.50
N ASN A 137 -2.58 -5.28 11.64
CA ASN A 137 -3.42 -6.44 11.96
C ASN A 137 -4.91 -6.23 11.63
N ARG A 138 -5.27 -5.09 11.08
CA ARG A 138 -6.64 -4.75 10.69
C ARG A 138 -6.80 -4.88 9.18
N GLU A 139 -7.30 -6.04 8.74
CA GLU A 139 -7.51 -6.33 7.30
C GLU A 139 -8.47 -5.32 6.64
N ASP A 140 -9.51 -4.90 7.35
CA ASP A 140 -10.44 -3.87 6.92
C ASP A 140 -9.73 -2.53 6.61
N PHE A 141 -8.74 -2.16 7.42
CA PHE A 141 -7.97 -0.93 7.24
C PHE A 141 -6.86 -1.07 6.18
N GLN A 142 -6.36 -2.29 5.95
CA GLN A 142 -5.41 -2.54 4.86
C GLN A 142 -6.02 -2.30 3.48
N GLY A 143 -7.33 -2.39 3.36
CA GLY A 143 -8.10 -2.04 2.17
C GLY A 143 -8.33 -0.54 1.96
N ALA A 144 -7.76 0.35 2.78
CA ALA A 144 -7.95 1.79 2.64
C ALA A 144 -7.52 2.30 1.26
N TRP A 145 -8.33 3.18 0.69
CA TRP A 145 -8.16 3.71 -0.66
C TRP A 145 -8.40 5.22 -0.71
N LEU A 146 -8.06 5.84 -1.82
CA LEU A 146 -8.21 7.28 -2.02
C LEU A 146 -9.47 7.61 -2.80
N LEU A 147 -10.20 8.60 -2.31
CA LEU A 147 -11.37 9.18 -2.97
C LEU A 147 -11.07 10.61 -3.38
N TYR A 148 -11.34 10.94 -4.63
CA TYR A 148 -11.40 12.31 -5.12
C TYR A 148 -12.86 12.75 -5.21
N ARG A 149 -13.18 13.87 -4.55
CA ARG A 149 -14.53 14.41 -4.54
C ARG A 149 -14.84 15.11 -5.85
N VAL A 150 -15.84 14.64 -6.55
CA VAL A 150 -16.43 15.31 -7.71
C VAL A 150 -17.69 16.08 -7.28
N TYR A 151 -17.90 17.25 -7.83
CA TYR A 151 -19.05 18.13 -7.51
C TYR A 151 -20.19 17.94 -8.51
#